data_0f9449a803e0ff0ef44299bda7c2f05a
#
_entry.id   0f9449a803e0ff0ef44299bda7c2f05a
#
_cell.length_a   1.000
_cell.length_b   1.000
_cell.length_c   1.000
_cell.angle_alpha   90.00
_cell.angle_beta   90.00
_cell.angle_gamma   90.00
#
_symmetry.space_group_name_H-M   'P 1'
#
loop_
_entity.id
_entity.type
_entity.pdbx_description
1 polymer ?
#
loop_
_entity_poly.entity_id
_entity_poly.type
_entity_poly.pdbx_seq_one_letter_code
_entity_poly.pdbx_strand_id
1 'polypeptide(L)'
;MAMALSREDWAGAALAALAADGLAGVAVEPLARRLGTSKGSFYWHFRDRGELIAATLELWERRDTTEVIAALEAVPDPRERLRQLARSAFVRAAAGHDAQSGVLAAAADPRVAPVLERVTRTRLAFLEHQFHALGLDPAAARARARMAYALYVGLGDLRRAAPQAPMTEAEVAAIVELVVDTRAEGWVAGPPARA
;
A
#
# COMPACT_ATOMS: atom_id res chain seq x y z
N MET A 1 -26.14 -21.87 -10.97
CA MET A 1 -26.31 -21.54 -9.53
C MET A 1 -25.40 -20.35 -9.24
N ALA A 2 -25.92 -19.22 -8.80
CA ALA A 2 -25.09 -18.12 -8.31
C ALA A 2 -24.37 -18.61 -7.05
N MET A 3 -23.03 -18.55 -7.03
CA MET A 3 -22.25 -18.82 -5.82
C MET A 3 -22.70 -17.84 -4.73
N ALA A 4 -22.94 -18.35 -3.52
CA ALA A 4 -23.24 -17.50 -2.39
C ALA A 4 -22.03 -16.58 -2.12
N LEU A 5 -22.28 -15.27 -1.99
CA LEU A 5 -21.23 -14.32 -1.66
C LEU A 5 -20.62 -14.64 -0.30
N SER A 6 -19.30 -14.56 -0.23
CA SER A 6 -18.54 -14.75 1.01
C SER A 6 -18.31 -13.41 1.74
N ARG A 7 -17.87 -13.50 2.99
CA ARG A 7 -17.38 -12.35 3.76
C ARG A 7 -16.23 -11.61 3.03
N GLU A 8 -15.38 -12.37 2.33
CA GLU A 8 -14.25 -11.80 1.58
C GLU A 8 -14.69 -11.07 0.32
N ASP A 9 -15.75 -11.49 -0.36
CA ASP A 9 -16.31 -10.79 -1.52
C ASP A 9 -16.81 -9.39 -1.11
N TRP A 10 -17.50 -9.30 0.02
CA TRP A 10 -17.93 -8.03 0.58
C TRP A 10 -16.73 -7.13 0.96
N ALA A 11 -15.73 -7.68 1.65
CA ALA A 11 -14.52 -6.94 2.02
C ALA A 11 -13.73 -6.49 0.80
N GLY A 12 -13.65 -7.30 -0.25
CA GLY A 12 -13.02 -6.95 -1.53
C GLY A 12 -13.74 -5.83 -2.26
N ALA A 13 -15.07 -5.88 -2.34
CA ALA A 13 -15.88 -4.81 -2.92
C ALA A 13 -15.75 -3.51 -2.10
N ALA A 14 -15.70 -3.61 -0.78
CA ALA A 14 -15.50 -2.47 0.11
C ALA A 14 -14.09 -1.88 -0.03
N LEU A 15 -13.06 -2.72 -0.23
CA LEU A 15 -11.68 -2.27 -0.48
C LEU A 15 -11.57 -1.48 -1.78
N ALA A 16 -12.23 -1.94 -2.85
CA ALA A 16 -12.29 -1.21 -4.11
C ALA A 16 -13.04 0.14 -3.96
N ALA A 17 -14.11 0.19 -3.18
CA ALA A 17 -14.83 1.43 -2.89
C ALA A 17 -13.99 2.39 -2.03
N LEU A 18 -13.25 1.87 -1.04
CA LEU A 18 -12.31 2.64 -0.23
C LEU A 18 -11.21 3.28 -1.08
N ALA A 19 -10.66 2.53 -2.05
CA ALA A 19 -9.65 3.04 -2.96
C ALA A 19 -10.18 4.18 -3.84
N ALA A 20 -11.41 4.08 -4.35
CA ALA A 20 -12.01 5.05 -5.26
C ALA A 20 -12.56 6.29 -4.52
N ASP A 21 -13.35 6.07 -3.47
CA ASP A 21 -14.21 7.07 -2.85
C ASP A 21 -13.86 7.32 -1.36
N GLY A 22 -12.75 6.73 -0.88
CA GLY A 22 -12.39 6.77 0.52
C GLY A 22 -13.39 6.04 1.42
N LEU A 23 -13.37 6.35 2.71
CA LEU A 23 -14.21 5.66 3.69
C LEU A 23 -15.73 5.89 3.46
N ALA A 24 -16.09 6.97 2.82
CA ALA A 24 -17.50 7.26 2.45
C ALA A 24 -18.06 6.23 1.45
N GLY A 25 -17.22 5.73 0.55
CA GLY A 25 -17.58 4.70 -0.43
C GLY A 25 -17.91 3.33 0.19
N VAL A 26 -17.45 3.07 1.41
CA VAL A 26 -17.76 1.82 2.13
C VAL A 26 -19.18 1.90 2.72
N ALA A 27 -20.20 1.84 1.86
CA ALA A 27 -21.61 1.93 2.24
C ALA A 27 -22.37 0.66 1.80
N VAL A 28 -23.20 0.11 2.69
CA VAL A 28 -23.82 -1.22 2.52
C VAL A 28 -24.68 -1.29 1.26
N GLU A 29 -25.55 -0.30 1.02
CA GLU A 29 -26.48 -0.34 -0.12
C GLU A 29 -25.80 -0.22 -1.48
N PRO A 30 -24.84 0.72 -1.70
CA PRO A 30 -24.05 0.76 -2.94
C PRO A 30 -23.27 -0.53 -3.17
N LEU A 31 -22.67 -1.11 -2.12
CA LEU A 31 -21.92 -2.36 -2.23
C LEU A 31 -22.82 -3.54 -2.55
N ALA A 32 -24.01 -3.65 -1.94
CA ALA A 32 -25.00 -4.67 -2.26
C ALA A 32 -25.39 -4.61 -3.75
N ARG A 33 -25.68 -3.41 -4.28
CA ARG A 33 -25.96 -3.22 -5.71
C ARG A 33 -24.80 -3.65 -6.60
N ARG A 34 -23.57 -3.28 -6.23
CA ARG A 34 -22.35 -3.64 -6.96
C ARG A 34 -22.13 -5.15 -7.00
N LEU A 35 -22.44 -5.85 -5.91
CA LEU A 35 -22.33 -7.29 -5.78
C LEU A 35 -23.53 -8.06 -6.34
N GLY A 36 -24.56 -7.39 -6.86
CA GLY A 36 -25.77 -8.01 -7.40
C GLY A 36 -26.58 -8.75 -6.32
N THR A 37 -26.59 -8.24 -5.08
CA THR A 37 -27.25 -8.87 -3.93
C THR A 37 -28.13 -7.88 -3.15
N SER A 38 -28.81 -8.37 -2.12
CA SER A 38 -29.66 -7.56 -1.24
C SER A 38 -28.90 -7.05 -0.01
N LYS A 39 -29.39 -5.96 0.59
CA LYS A 39 -28.95 -5.48 1.90
C LYS A 39 -29.06 -6.57 2.98
N GLY A 40 -30.05 -7.46 2.87
CA GLY A 40 -30.23 -8.60 3.78
C GLY A 40 -29.04 -9.56 3.76
N SER A 41 -28.44 -9.79 2.57
CA SER A 41 -27.26 -10.63 2.43
C SER A 41 -26.06 -10.09 3.22
N PHE A 42 -25.92 -8.78 3.35
CA PHE A 42 -24.88 -8.17 4.18
C PHE A 42 -24.93 -8.62 5.64
N TYR A 43 -26.11 -8.64 6.23
CA TYR A 43 -26.31 -8.98 7.65
C TYR A 43 -26.06 -10.46 8.00
N TRP A 44 -25.92 -11.32 6.98
CA TRP A 44 -25.43 -12.69 7.20
C TRP A 44 -23.93 -12.75 7.47
N HIS A 45 -23.17 -11.71 7.04
CA HIS A 45 -21.72 -11.67 7.12
C HIS A 45 -21.19 -10.66 8.13
N PHE A 46 -21.93 -9.56 8.35
CA PHE A 46 -21.49 -8.43 9.19
C PHE A 46 -22.64 -7.90 10.02
N ARG A 47 -22.36 -7.57 11.26
CA ARG A 47 -23.33 -6.94 12.17
C ARG A 47 -23.65 -5.51 11.77
N ASP A 48 -22.62 -4.80 11.33
CA ASP A 48 -22.69 -3.38 10.98
C ASP A 48 -21.58 -2.96 10.00
N ARG A 49 -21.64 -1.72 9.55
CA ARG A 49 -20.64 -1.11 8.67
C ARG A 49 -19.24 -1.07 9.31
N GLY A 50 -19.15 -0.94 10.63
CA GLY A 50 -17.87 -0.91 11.34
C GLY A 50 -17.12 -2.22 11.21
N GLU A 51 -17.83 -3.34 11.34
CA GLU A 51 -17.26 -4.67 11.14
C GLU A 51 -16.81 -4.91 9.69
N LEU A 52 -17.55 -4.40 8.71
CA LEU A 52 -17.12 -4.43 7.31
C LEU A 52 -15.84 -3.61 7.10
N ILE A 53 -15.74 -2.41 7.67
CA ILE A 53 -14.54 -1.58 7.60
C ILE A 53 -13.34 -2.34 8.20
N ALA A 54 -13.50 -2.96 9.37
CA ALA A 54 -12.43 -3.74 9.98
C ALA A 54 -11.96 -4.88 9.06
N ALA A 55 -12.89 -5.68 8.53
CA ALA A 55 -12.57 -6.75 7.59
C ALA A 55 -11.92 -6.24 6.29
N THR A 56 -12.31 -5.06 5.82
CA THR A 56 -11.73 -4.41 4.64
C THR A 56 -10.26 -4.03 4.91
N LEU A 57 -9.97 -3.46 6.07
CA LEU A 57 -8.61 -3.07 6.46
C LEU A 57 -7.72 -4.29 6.71
N GLU A 58 -8.26 -5.36 7.31
CA GLU A 58 -7.56 -6.65 7.47
C GLU A 58 -7.21 -7.26 6.10
N LEU A 59 -8.14 -7.21 5.15
CA LEU A 59 -7.91 -7.69 3.78
C LEU A 59 -6.83 -6.88 3.08
N TRP A 60 -6.87 -5.55 3.20
CA TRP A 60 -5.86 -4.65 2.68
C TRP A 60 -4.47 -4.94 3.27
N GLU A 61 -4.35 -5.03 4.59
CA GLU A 61 -3.09 -5.36 5.27
C GLU A 61 -2.54 -6.71 4.79
N ARG A 62 -3.38 -7.73 4.72
CA ARG A 62 -3.00 -9.06 4.29
C ARG A 62 -2.50 -9.04 2.85
N ARG A 63 -3.31 -8.56 1.89
CA ARG A 63 -3.01 -8.61 0.45
C ARG A 63 -1.88 -7.68 0.04
N ASP A 64 -1.86 -6.47 0.59
CA ASP A 64 -0.95 -5.41 0.13
C ASP A 64 0.31 -5.29 1.00
N THR A 65 0.43 -6.07 2.07
CA THR A 65 1.60 -6.04 2.95
C THR A 65 2.09 -7.45 3.29
N THR A 66 1.29 -8.24 4.00
CA THR A 66 1.75 -9.52 4.54
C THR A 66 2.10 -10.52 3.44
N GLU A 67 1.18 -10.73 2.49
CA GLU A 67 1.37 -11.65 1.36
C GLU A 67 2.46 -11.16 0.41
N VAL A 68 2.56 -9.84 0.19
CA VAL A 68 3.62 -9.24 -0.62
C VAL A 68 4.99 -9.48 0.00
N ILE A 69 5.16 -9.22 1.29
CA ILE A 69 6.42 -9.46 2.01
C ILE A 69 6.79 -10.94 1.95
N ALA A 70 5.85 -11.83 2.27
CA ALA A 70 6.08 -13.28 2.24
C ALA A 70 6.52 -13.78 0.85
N ALA A 71 5.90 -13.27 -0.22
CA ALA A 71 6.31 -13.62 -1.59
C ALA A 71 7.71 -13.11 -1.93
N LEU A 72 8.07 -11.92 -1.46
CA LEU A 72 9.38 -11.33 -1.70
C LEU A 72 10.50 -12.02 -0.91
N GLU A 73 10.22 -12.58 0.27
CA GLU A 73 11.18 -13.33 1.06
C GLU A 73 11.70 -14.58 0.34
N ALA A 74 10.94 -15.12 -0.61
CA ALA A 74 11.37 -16.22 -1.47
C ALA A 74 12.43 -15.81 -2.52
N VAL A 75 12.64 -14.51 -2.76
CA VAL A 75 13.65 -13.99 -3.69
C VAL A 75 14.99 -13.85 -2.96
N PRO A 76 16.07 -14.58 -3.35
CA PRO A 76 17.31 -14.60 -2.57
C PRO A 76 18.08 -13.27 -2.57
N ASP A 77 18.12 -12.57 -3.72
CA ASP A 77 18.86 -11.31 -3.88
C ASP A 77 18.07 -10.11 -3.34
N PRO A 78 18.58 -9.39 -2.31
CA PRO A 78 17.92 -8.21 -1.75
C PRO A 78 17.68 -7.11 -2.76
N ARG A 79 18.56 -6.93 -3.75
CA ARG A 79 18.41 -5.92 -4.81
C ARG A 79 17.24 -6.26 -5.73
N GLU A 80 17.15 -7.51 -6.14
CA GLU A 80 16.06 -8.00 -6.97
C GLU A 80 14.73 -7.97 -6.19
N ARG A 81 14.75 -8.29 -4.92
CA ARG A 81 13.61 -8.18 -4.01
C ARG A 81 13.07 -6.75 -3.95
N LEU A 82 13.94 -5.75 -3.77
CA LEU A 82 13.57 -4.34 -3.80
C LEU A 82 13.05 -3.91 -5.19
N ARG A 83 13.67 -4.39 -6.27
CA ARG A 83 13.24 -4.08 -7.63
C ARG A 83 11.83 -4.61 -7.91
N GLN A 84 11.55 -5.84 -7.53
CA GLN A 84 10.23 -6.43 -7.68
C GLN A 84 9.17 -5.70 -6.84
N LEU A 85 9.50 -5.39 -5.59
CA LEU A 85 8.61 -4.59 -4.72
C LEU A 85 8.32 -3.23 -5.32
N ALA A 86 9.35 -2.46 -5.68
CA ALA A 86 9.23 -1.12 -6.24
C ALA A 86 8.42 -1.14 -7.54
N ARG A 87 8.74 -2.06 -8.46
CA ARG A 87 8.01 -2.20 -9.72
C ARG A 87 6.52 -2.49 -9.47
N SER A 88 6.19 -3.45 -8.63
CA SER A 88 4.79 -3.82 -8.36
C SER A 88 4.02 -2.69 -7.65
N ALA A 89 4.65 -2.00 -6.69
CA ALA A 89 4.04 -0.91 -5.95
C ALA A 89 3.81 0.32 -6.84
N PHE A 90 4.82 0.73 -7.61
CA PHE A 90 4.73 1.93 -8.44
C PHE A 90 3.82 1.75 -9.65
N VAL A 91 3.80 0.56 -10.28
CA VAL A 91 2.84 0.26 -11.35
C VAL A 91 1.41 0.37 -10.84
N ARG A 92 1.10 -0.19 -9.66
CA ARG A 92 -0.25 -0.09 -9.08
C ARG A 92 -0.62 1.33 -8.68
N ALA A 93 0.31 2.08 -8.07
CA ALA A 93 0.10 3.47 -7.70
C ALA A 93 -0.14 4.35 -8.94
N ALA A 94 0.67 4.20 -9.98
CA ALA A 94 0.53 4.92 -11.24
C ALA A 94 -0.78 4.59 -11.97
N ALA A 95 -1.26 3.35 -11.87
CA ALA A 95 -2.55 2.93 -12.45
C ALA A 95 -3.77 3.38 -11.61
N GLY A 96 -3.57 3.89 -10.40
CA GLY A 96 -4.67 4.24 -9.49
C GLY A 96 -5.38 3.03 -8.88
N HIS A 97 -4.75 1.86 -8.90
CA HIS A 97 -5.28 0.61 -8.35
C HIS A 97 -4.84 0.33 -6.91
N ASP A 98 -4.35 1.37 -6.22
CA ASP A 98 -3.83 1.25 -4.87
C ASP A 98 -4.80 1.82 -3.84
N ALA A 99 -5.15 1.01 -2.85
CA ALA A 99 -5.99 1.43 -1.74
C ALA A 99 -5.26 2.35 -0.74
N GLN A 100 -3.92 2.44 -0.81
CA GLN A 100 -3.10 3.21 0.14
C GLN A 100 -3.59 4.65 0.31
N SER A 101 -3.81 5.37 -0.79
CA SER A 101 -4.26 6.77 -0.72
C SER A 101 -5.66 6.91 -0.11
N GLY A 102 -6.55 5.94 -0.37
CA GLY A 102 -7.90 5.92 0.23
C GLY A 102 -7.85 5.66 1.74
N VAL A 103 -6.98 4.74 2.18
CA VAL A 103 -6.74 4.45 3.60
C VAL A 103 -6.08 5.65 4.29
N LEU A 104 -5.09 6.27 3.64
CA LEU A 104 -4.39 7.45 4.17
C LEU A 104 -5.34 8.65 4.33
N ALA A 105 -6.23 8.88 3.38
CA ALA A 105 -7.25 9.93 3.49
C ALA A 105 -8.21 9.72 4.67
N ALA A 106 -8.34 8.48 5.15
CA ALA A 106 -9.14 8.13 6.32
C ALA A 106 -8.33 8.03 7.63
N ALA A 107 -7.07 8.48 7.66
CA ALA A 107 -6.15 8.32 8.79
C ALA A 107 -6.67 8.91 10.12
N ALA A 108 -7.59 9.89 10.07
CA ALA A 108 -8.21 10.46 11.27
C ALA A 108 -9.32 9.57 11.89
N ASP A 109 -9.78 8.54 11.17
CA ASP A 109 -10.80 7.62 11.70
C ASP A 109 -10.14 6.67 12.72
N PRO A 110 -10.70 6.54 13.94
CA PRO A 110 -10.12 5.72 15.01
C PRO A 110 -10.06 4.22 14.68
N ARG A 111 -10.81 3.75 13.68
CA ARG A 111 -10.74 2.36 13.18
C ARG A 111 -9.59 2.16 12.20
N VAL A 112 -9.23 3.20 11.46
CA VAL A 112 -8.20 3.17 10.40
C VAL A 112 -6.81 3.43 10.98
N ALA A 113 -6.67 4.42 11.85
CA ALA A 113 -5.38 4.89 12.38
C ALA A 113 -4.47 3.76 12.90
N PRO A 114 -4.94 2.82 13.76
CA PRO A 114 -4.08 1.77 14.29
C PRO A 114 -3.58 0.77 13.22
N VAL A 115 -4.44 0.48 12.23
CA VAL A 115 -4.07 -0.43 11.13
C VAL A 115 -3.06 0.24 10.21
N LEU A 116 -3.31 1.51 9.84
CA LEU A 116 -2.40 2.29 9.01
C LEU A 116 -1.02 2.44 9.65
N GLU A 117 -0.97 2.72 10.96
CA GLU A 117 0.30 2.81 11.70
C GLU A 117 1.05 1.46 11.67
N ARG A 118 0.37 0.35 11.95
CA ARG A 118 0.96 -0.99 11.95
C ARG A 118 1.50 -1.35 10.57
N VAL A 119 0.72 -1.15 9.52
CA VAL A 119 1.11 -1.40 8.13
C VAL A 119 2.31 -0.55 7.73
N THR A 120 2.29 0.75 8.04
CA THR A 120 3.39 1.67 7.75
C THR A 120 4.68 1.22 8.44
N ARG A 121 4.61 0.87 9.71
CA ARG A 121 5.76 0.37 10.48
C ARG A 121 6.33 -0.92 9.89
N THR A 122 5.46 -1.88 9.54
CA THR A 122 5.87 -3.16 8.93
C THR A 122 6.58 -2.93 7.59
N ARG A 123 6.03 -2.09 6.72
CA ARG A 123 6.63 -1.78 5.42
C ARG A 123 7.96 -1.06 5.54
N LEU A 124 8.06 -0.09 6.46
CA LEU A 124 9.31 0.62 6.72
C LEU A 124 10.39 -0.32 7.27
N ALA A 125 10.05 -1.20 8.21
CA ALA A 125 10.98 -2.18 8.76
C ALA A 125 11.49 -3.15 7.67
N PHE A 126 10.61 -3.61 6.80
CA PHE A 126 10.99 -4.46 5.66
C PHE A 126 11.96 -3.74 4.73
N LEU A 127 11.66 -2.51 4.32
CA LEU A 127 12.53 -1.70 3.45
C LEU A 127 13.89 -1.43 4.11
N GLU A 128 13.91 -1.04 5.38
CA GLU A 128 15.13 -0.81 6.16
C GLU A 128 16.02 -2.05 6.17
N HIS A 129 15.43 -3.23 6.41
CA HIS A 129 16.14 -4.51 6.36
C HIS A 129 16.77 -4.78 4.98
N GLN A 130 16.02 -4.53 3.87
CA GLN A 130 16.55 -4.74 2.53
C GLN A 130 17.71 -3.78 2.22
N PHE A 131 17.61 -2.50 2.56
CA PHE A 131 18.68 -1.54 2.33
C PHE A 131 19.92 -1.84 3.18
N HIS A 132 19.72 -2.32 4.41
CA HIS A 132 20.84 -2.79 5.24
C HIS A 132 21.53 -4.03 4.62
N ALA A 133 20.77 -4.99 4.10
CA ALA A 133 21.30 -6.15 3.39
C ALA A 133 22.07 -5.77 2.10
N LEU A 134 21.82 -4.59 1.52
CA LEU A 134 22.60 -4.02 0.41
C LEU A 134 23.87 -3.27 0.86
N GLY A 135 24.19 -3.28 2.16
CA GLY A 135 25.43 -2.73 2.71
C GLY A 135 25.31 -1.28 3.21
N LEU A 136 24.14 -0.69 3.27
CA LEU A 136 23.99 0.62 3.89
C LEU A 136 24.09 0.49 5.42
N ASP A 137 24.70 1.51 6.05
CA ASP A 137 24.65 1.61 7.51
C ASP A 137 23.22 1.81 8.02
N PRO A 138 22.93 1.56 9.31
CA PRO A 138 21.57 1.61 9.84
C PRO A 138 20.88 2.98 9.66
N ALA A 139 21.60 4.10 9.71
CA ALA A 139 21.02 5.43 9.54
C ALA A 139 20.66 5.69 8.07
N ALA A 140 21.55 5.35 7.16
CA ALA A 140 21.33 5.44 5.71
C ALA A 140 20.21 4.50 5.26
N ALA A 141 20.17 3.25 5.74
CA ALA A 141 19.11 2.28 5.44
C ALA A 141 17.73 2.81 5.86
N ARG A 142 17.63 3.38 7.05
CA ARG A 142 16.41 4.01 7.57
C ARG A 142 15.97 5.21 6.74
N ALA A 143 16.90 6.07 6.36
CA ALA A 143 16.61 7.24 5.54
C ALA A 143 16.10 6.83 4.15
N ARG A 144 16.76 5.85 3.51
CA ARG A 144 16.36 5.30 2.22
C ARG A 144 14.99 4.61 2.27
N ALA A 145 14.71 3.85 3.33
CA ALA A 145 13.41 3.22 3.54
C ALA A 145 12.28 4.26 3.58
N ARG A 146 12.47 5.34 4.34
CA ARG A 146 11.50 6.43 4.41
C ARG A 146 11.32 7.15 3.08
N MET A 147 12.42 7.40 2.36
CA MET A 147 12.37 8.04 1.04
C MET A 147 11.61 7.16 0.04
N ALA A 148 11.91 5.87 -0.05
CA ALA A 148 11.23 4.94 -0.95
C ALA A 148 9.73 4.83 -0.63
N TYR A 149 9.38 4.76 0.65
CA TYR A 149 7.98 4.71 1.09
C TYR A 149 7.24 6.02 0.83
N ALA A 150 7.86 7.18 1.10
CA ALA A 150 7.29 8.48 0.82
C ALA A 150 7.06 8.69 -0.70
N LEU A 151 7.98 8.23 -1.52
CA LEU A 151 7.85 8.27 -2.98
C LEU A 151 6.64 7.42 -3.44
N TYR A 152 6.49 6.20 -2.93
CA TYR A 152 5.32 5.35 -3.22
C TYR A 152 4.01 6.03 -2.85
N VAL A 153 3.90 6.59 -1.64
CA VAL A 153 2.69 7.32 -1.19
C VAL A 153 2.45 8.54 -2.08
N GLY A 154 3.49 9.34 -2.33
CA GLY A 154 3.40 10.56 -3.13
C GLY A 154 2.98 10.29 -4.58
N LEU A 155 3.40 9.19 -5.19
CA LEU A 155 2.97 8.81 -6.54
C LEU A 155 1.47 8.52 -6.61
N GLY A 156 0.93 7.83 -5.62
CA GLY A 156 -0.51 7.60 -5.50
C GLY A 156 -1.30 8.90 -5.37
N ASP A 157 -0.81 9.83 -4.57
CA ASP A 157 -1.44 11.14 -4.39
C ASP A 157 -1.32 12.03 -5.62
N LEU A 158 -0.15 12.03 -6.30
CA LEU A 158 0.04 12.73 -7.57
C LEU A 158 -0.92 12.22 -8.65
N ARG A 159 -1.10 10.91 -8.77
CA ARG A 159 -2.05 10.31 -9.70
C ARG A 159 -3.49 10.74 -9.43
N ARG A 160 -3.84 10.87 -8.15
CA ARG A 160 -5.16 11.34 -7.72
C ARG A 160 -5.35 12.84 -7.99
N ALA A 161 -4.32 13.66 -7.72
CA ALA A 161 -4.35 15.10 -7.92
C ALA A 161 -4.32 15.51 -9.41
N ALA A 162 -3.62 14.73 -10.25
CA ALA A 162 -3.42 15.01 -11.66
C ALA A 162 -3.78 13.80 -12.55
N PRO A 163 -5.05 13.37 -12.61
CA PRO A 163 -5.46 12.17 -13.33
C PRO A 163 -5.22 12.24 -14.85
N GLN A 164 -5.06 13.46 -15.40
CA GLN A 164 -4.79 13.69 -16.82
C GLN A 164 -3.30 13.61 -17.19
N ALA A 165 -2.42 13.47 -16.21
CA ALA A 165 -0.99 13.31 -16.39
C ALA A 165 -0.50 11.94 -15.83
N PRO A 166 -0.90 10.82 -16.45
CA PRO A 166 -0.48 9.50 -15.99
C PRO A 166 1.02 9.34 -16.24
N MET A 167 1.69 8.66 -15.33
CA MET A 167 3.08 8.27 -15.53
C MET A 167 3.19 7.22 -16.64
N THR A 168 4.22 7.36 -17.47
CA THR A 168 4.59 6.36 -18.47
C THR A 168 5.33 5.19 -17.82
N GLU A 169 5.36 4.04 -18.51
CA GLU A 169 6.16 2.88 -18.07
C GLU A 169 7.65 3.21 -17.93
N ALA A 170 8.19 4.07 -18.81
CA ALA A 170 9.58 4.50 -18.76
C ALA A 170 9.88 5.33 -17.51
N GLU A 171 8.98 6.22 -17.09
CA GLU A 171 9.11 6.99 -15.85
C GLU A 171 9.04 6.09 -14.62
N VAL A 172 8.10 5.11 -14.61
CA VAL A 172 8.02 4.11 -13.53
C VAL A 172 9.32 3.31 -13.45
N ALA A 173 9.85 2.84 -14.59
CA ALA A 173 11.11 2.09 -14.63
C ALA A 173 12.29 2.93 -14.10
N ALA A 174 12.39 4.21 -14.48
CA ALA A 174 13.41 5.11 -14.00
C ALA A 174 13.34 5.31 -12.48
N ILE A 175 12.14 5.45 -11.93
CA ILE A 175 11.90 5.57 -10.48
C ILE A 175 12.31 4.29 -9.74
N VAL A 176 12.00 3.12 -10.30
CA VAL A 176 12.42 1.84 -9.72
C VAL A 176 13.94 1.76 -9.60
N GLU A 177 14.66 2.09 -10.67
CA GLU A 177 16.13 2.07 -10.65
C GLU A 177 16.70 3.12 -9.66
N LEU A 178 16.10 4.30 -9.58
CA LEU A 178 16.50 5.32 -8.60
C LEU A 178 16.34 4.84 -7.15
N VAL A 179 15.28 4.10 -6.85
CA VAL A 179 15.05 3.53 -5.51
C VAL A 179 16.06 2.45 -5.19
N VAL A 180 16.38 1.58 -6.17
CA VAL A 180 17.25 0.41 -5.99
C VAL A 180 18.74 0.77 -6.06
N ASP A 181 19.10 1.89 -6.71
CA ASP A 181 20.49 2.31 -6.79
C ASP A 181 20.98 2.87 -5.44
N THR A 182 21.84 2.10 -4.78
CA THR A 182 22.48 2.46 -3.50
C THR A 182 23.83 3.18 -3.69
N ARG A 183 24.31 3.35 -4.95
CA ARG A 183 25.61 3.92 -5.27
C ARG A 183 25.59 5.44 -5.42
N ALA A 184 24.43 6.07 -5.39
CA ALA A 184 24.32 7.50 -5.44
C ALA A 184 25.03 8.13 -4.22
N GLU A 185 26.35 8.29 -4.36
CA GLU A 185 27.22 8.98 -3.41
C GLU A 185 26.76 10.42 -3.30
N GLY A 186 26.46 10.86 -2.09
CA GLY A 186 26.27 12.28 -1.78
C GLY A 186 25.01 12.64 -1.02
N TRP A 187 24.10 11.72 -0.73
CA TRP A 187 22.84 12.11 -0.05
C TRP A 187 22.84 11.90 1.47
N VAL A 188 23.82 11.23 2.04
CA VAL A 188 23.93 10.98 3.51
C VAL A 188 25.39 11.10 4.00
N ALA A 189 26.14 12.06 3.51
CA ALA A 189 27.26 12.57 4.28
C ALA A 189 26.78 13.82 5.01
N GLY A 190 26.11 13.65 6.13
CA GLY A 190 26.02 14.72 7.11
C GLY A 190 27.45 15.15 7.47
N PRO A 191 27.69 16.46 7.80
CA PRO A 191 29.00 16.90 8.21
C PRO A 191 29.48 16.03 9.38
N PRO A 192 30.79 15.70 9.43
CA PRO A 192 31.32 14.93 10.55
C PRO A 192 30.99 15.63 11.85
N ALA A 193 30.51 14.87 12.82
CA ALA A 193 30.24 15.41 14.15
C ALA A 193 31.49 16.15 14.61
N ARG A 194 31.35 17.45 14.87
CA ARG A 194 32.44 18.24 15.47
C ARG A 194 32.75 17.65 16.82
N ALA A 195 33.97 17.22 17.00
CA ALA A 195 34.53 16.80 18.27
C ALA A 195 34.57 17.97 19.26
#